data_d5d3fd81ca7ecabf220ace9b9eac1436
#
_entry.id   d5d3fd81ca7ecabf220ace9b9eac1436
#
_cell.length_a   1.000
_cell.length_b   1.000
_cell.length_c   1.000
_cell.angle_alpha   90.00
_cell.angle_beta   90.00
_cell.angle_gamma   90.00
#
_symmetry.space_group_name_H-M   'P 1'
#
loop_
_entity.id
_entity.type
_entity.pdbx_description
1 polymer ?
#
loop_
_entity_poly.entity_id
_entity_poly.type
_entity_poly.pdbx_seq_one_letter_code
_entity_poly.pdbx_strand_id
1 'polypeptide(L)'
;MKYQKTVLAALLLAMTTSTQAGGLLTNTNQNIAFNRNFARVGAIGIDGVYFNPAGVAFLDQGFHLSLNFQNVYQTRQITSAFSVPAFANTPYEYPFTLNGGDKTDGSKFYEGKASVPILPSFQVAYNKDKWSFQAGFGLTGGGGKASFNEGLPSFERQIAILPALINQQLPTFSTLLGQQETPATSYSMQSYMSGHQYNFGLQLGVAYKINENLSVFGGARFNYIYNKYEGNITNISADVNGNNQNLYEYFGSKAKLLTEKAAALQAQAVAAKTQADAYQAQANAATDPTAKAQLQAAANQYAAGAQQASAGAKMVSAGADKLNSSKELVKDRYVEVSQRGWGITPILGIDYRTGKWNFAARYEFTTKFNIENNTKRDDTQKYENGVNTPNDIPGILALGAQYEVLKNLRVMAGYNHYFDKDARMDNNKQRFLKHNTQEFLAGVEWDINPSVTVSAGGQRTLYGLGDGKYLTDLSFVTSSYSFGVGAKIKVAKNAHLNVAYFFTNYSKFTKNYEDAITIG
;
A
#
# COMPACT_ATOMS: atom_id res chain seq x y z
N MET A 1 19.78 12.63 -17.90
CA MET A 1 19.69 11.17 -17.67
C MET A 1 19.50 10.75 -16.19
N LYS A 2 20.04 11.45 -15.18
CA LYS A 2 19.81 11.09 -13.76
C LYS A 2 18.38 11.41 -13.26
N TYR A 3 17.75 12.45 -13.79
CA TYR A 3 16.43 12.94 -13.34
C TYR A 3 15.23 12.18 -13.93
N GLN A 4 15.35 11.57 -15.11
CA GLN A 4 14.29 10.74 -15.72
C GLN A 4 14.03 9.43 -14.96
N LYS A 5 15.04 8.90 -14.26
CA LYS A 5 14.88 7.72 -13.40
C LYS A 5 14.12 8.02 -12.10
N THR A 6 14.12 9.28 -11.64
CA THR A 6 13.49 9.69 -10.38
C THR A 6 11.96 9.85 -10.52
N VAL A 7 11.47 10.31 -11.66
CA VAL A 7 10.02 10.41 -11.94
C VAL A 7 9.39 9.01 -12.06
N LEU A 8 10.12 8.05 -12.61
CA LEU A 8 9.67 6.66 -12.73
C LEU A 8 9.67 5.91 -11.38
N ALA A 9 10.54 6.28 -10.44
CA ALA A 9 10.68 5.64 -9.14
C ALA A 9 9.57 6.02 -8.15
N ALA A 10 8.85 7.13 -8.37
CA ALA A 10 7.75 7.56 -7.50
C ALA A 10 6.45 6.75 -7.72
N LEU A 11 6.36 5.94 -8.78
CA LEU A 11 5.12 5.29 -9.22
C LEU A 11 4.53 4.26 -8.27
N LEU A 12 5.28 3.70 -7.32
CA LEU A 12 4.78 2.61 -6.48
C LEU A 12 5.36 2.62 -5.05
N LEU A 13 5.37 3.78 -4.39
CA LEU A 13 5.73 3.88 -2.99
C LEU A 13 4.66 3.23 -2.11
N ALA A 14 5.04 2.13 -1.47
CA ALA A 14 4.40 1.46 -0.34
C ALA A 14 3.10 0.68 -0.64
N MET A 15 3.27 -0.53 -1.14
CA MET A 15 2.24 -1.55 -1.07
C MET A 15 2.27 -2.24 0.30
N THR A 16 1.63 -1.66 1.31
CA THR A 16 1.26 -2.40 2.51
C THR A 16 -0.24 -2.25 2.70
N THR A 17 -1.00 -3.22 2.19
CA THR A 17 -2.40 -3.35 2.52
C THR A 17 -2.51 -4.09 3.83
N SER A 18 -2.99 -3.44 4.86
CA SER A 18 -3.37 -4.08 6.11
C SER A 18 -4.84 -3.78 6.40
N THR A 19 -5.67 -4.81 6.33
CA THR A 19 -7.00 -4.78 6.91
C THR A 19 -6.85 -5.02 8.40
N GLN A 20 -7.10 -4.03 9.24
CA GLN A 20 -6.80 -4.16 10.67
C GLN A 20 -7.94 -3.66 11.56
N ALA A 21 -8.34 -4.55 12.48
CA ALA A 21 -8.86 -4.17 13.78
C ALA A 21 -7.73 -4.46 14.78
N GLY A 22 -7.13 -3.44 15.39
CA GLY A 22 -5.98 -3.60 16.29
C GLY A 22 -4.87 -2.58 16.02
N GLY A 23 -3.64 -2.96 16.29
CA GLY A 23 -2.44 -2.15 15.99
C GLY A 23 -2.18 -1.99 14.48
N LEU A 24 -1.11 -1.28 14.11
CA LEU A 24 -0.78 -1.04 12.69
C LEU A 24 -0.51 -2.32 11.88
N LEU A 25 -0.07 -3.39 12.54
CA LEU A 25 0.29 -4.68 11.91
C LEU A 25 -0.36 -5.89 12.60
N THR A 26 -1.25 -5.67 13.57
CA THR A 26 -1.81 -6.74 14.42
C THR A 26 -3.32 -6.69 14.47
N ASN A 27 -3.95 -7.87 14.47
CA ASN A 27 -5.39 -8.04 14.68
C ASN A 27 -5.66 -8.47 16.11
N THR A 28 -6.68 -7.87 16.76
CA THR A 28 -7.12 -8.23 18.11
C THR A 28 -8.41 -9.04 18.12
N ASN A 29 -9.14 -9.15 17.02
CA ASN A 29 -10.39 -9.91 16.91
C ASN A 29 -10.18 -11.43 16.82
N GLN A 30 -9.51 -12.03 17.81
CA GLN A 30 -9.14 -13.44 17.79
C GLN A 30 -10.21 -14.39 18.38
N ASN A 31 -11.33 -13.86 18.86
CA ASN A 31 -12.44 -14.64 19.42
C ASN A 31 -13.75 -13.85 19.34
N ILE A 32 -14.88 -14.54 19.18
CA ILE A 32 -16.21 -13.91 19.15
C ILE A 32 -16.55 -13.22 20.47
N ALA A 33 -16.01 -13.68 21.60
CA ALA A 33 -16.17 -12.99 22.88
C ALA A 33 -15.60 -11.56 22.86
N PHE A 34 -14.50 -11.33 22.14
CA PHE A 34 -13.96 -9.98 21.89
C PHE A 34 -14.92 -9.15 21.03
N ASN A 35 -15.46 -9.72 19.97
CA ASN A 35 -16.33 -8.97 19.06
C ASN A 35 -17.64 -8.48 19.73
N ARG A 36 -18.11 -9.17 20.78
CA ARG A 36 -19.28 -8.73 21.57
C ARG A 36 -18.91 -7.84 22.77
N ASN A 37 -17.62 -7.86 23.20
CA ASN A 37 -17.10 -7.06 24.32
C ASN A 37 -15.58 -6.93 24.19
N PHE A 38 -15.09 -5.77 23.76
CA PHE A 38 -13.67 -5.56 23.44
C PHE A 38 -12.73 -5.63 24.66
N ALA A 39 -13.20 -5.33 25.88
CA ALA A 39 -12.37 -5.30 27.09
C ALA A 39 -12.15 -6.70 27.70
N ARG A 40 -11.45 -7.60 26.96
CA ARG A 40 -11.29 -9.00 27.36
C ARG A 40 -10.07 -9.29 28.24
N VAL A 41 -9.11 -8.37 28.34
CA VAL A 41 -7.84 -8.60 29.06
C VAL A 41 -8.09 -8.89 30.56
N GLY A 42 -9.04 -8.19 31.19
CA GLY A 42 -9.43 -8.44 32.58
C GLY A 42 -10.42 -9.60 32.78
N ALA A 43 -10.90 -10.24 31.71
CA ALA A 43 -11.89 -11.31 31.80
C ALA A 43 -11.24 -12.69 31.86
N ILE A 44 -11.89 -13.60 32.60
CA ILE A 44 -11.50 -15.01 32.66
C ILE A 44 -12.43 -15.81 31.75
N GLY A 45 -11.87 -16.48 30.76
CA GLY A 45 -12.56 -17.29 29.79
C GLY A 45 -11.58 -18.07 28.93
N ILE A 46 -12.08 -18.97 28.07
CA ILE A 46 -11.21 -19.71 27.13
C ILE A 46 -10.57 -18.79 26.08
N ASP A 47 -11.21 -17.68 25.72
CA ASP A 47 -10.64 -16.62 24.90
C ASP A 47 -9.39 -15.97 25.53
N GLY A 48 -9.23 -16.16 26.86
CA GLY A 48 -8.03 -15.77 27.60
C GLY A 48 -6.74 -16.37 27.05
N VAL A 49 -6.76 -17.52 26.38
CA VAL A 49 -5.57 -18.06 25.71
C VAL A 49 -4.89 -17.00 24.85
N TYR A 50 -5.66 -16.10 24.24
CA TYR A 50 -5.13 -14.94 23.53
C TYR A 50 -5.09 -13.69 24.40
N PHE A 51 -6.18 -13.33 25.12
CA PHE A 51 -6.33 -12.02 25.77
C PHE A 51 -5.75 -11.96 27.18
N ASN A 52 -5.92 -13.01 27.98
CA ASN A 52 -5.51 -13.13 29.39
C ASN A 52 -5.01 -14.54 29.70
N PRO A 53 -3.86 -14.95 29.17
CA PRO A 53 -3.44 -16.35 29.26
C PRO A 53 -3.14 -16.80 30.69
N ALA A 54 -2.77 -15.91 31.61
CA ALA A 54 -2.64 -16.23 33.00
C ALA A 54 -4.00 -16.55 33.65
N GLY A 55 -5.06 -15.79 33.30
CA GLY A 55 -6.40 -15.99 33.84
C GLY A 55 -7.04 -17.32 33.46
N VAL A 56 -6.60 -17.97 32.38
CA VAL A 56 -7.09 -19.30 31.97
C VAL A 56 -6.83 -20.38 33.04
N ALA A 57 -5.80 -20.24 33.88
CA ALA A 57 -5.52 -21.14 34.98
C ALA A 57 -6.62 -21.16 36.06
N PHE A 58 -7.52 -20.17 36.04
CA PHE A 58 -8.67 -20.11 36.96
C PHE A 58 -9.96 -20.70 36.39
N LEU A 59 -9.96 -21.23 35.18
CA LEU A 59 -11.06 -22.04 34.66
C LEU A 59 -11.12 -23.39 35.37
N ASP A 60 -12.26 -24.06 35.22
CA ASP A 60 -12.46 -25.40 35.78
C ASP A 60 -11.40 -26.39 35.32
N GLN A 61 -11.22 -27.47 36.07
CA GLN A 61 -10.31 -28.56 35.71
C GLN A 61 -10.80 -29.26 34.44
N GLY A 62 -9.87 -29.72 33.61
CA GLY A 62 -10.13 -30.47 32.39
C GLY A 62 -9.89 -29.69 31.10
N PHE A 63 -10.53 -30.15 30.06
CA PHE A 63 -10.31 -29.66 28.68
C PHE A 63 -11.31 -28.56 28.31
N HIS A 64 -10.78 -27.46 27.71
CA HIS A 64 -11.54 -26.34 27.21
C HIS A 64 -11.19 -26.10 25.74
N LEU A 65 -12.19 -25.83 24.90
CA LEU A 65 -12.02 -25.54 23.46
C LEU A 65 -12.96 -24.42 23.06
N SER A 66 -12.44 -23.51 22.24
CA SER A 66 -13.22 -22.51 21.52
C SER A 66 -12.86 -22.54 20.04
N LEU A 67 -13.87 -22.64 19.18
CA LEU A 67 -13.74 -22.53 17.72
C LEU A 67 -14.50 -21.29 17.28
N ASN A 68 -13.88 -20.46 16.43
CA ASN A 68 -14.45 -19.19 16.03
C ASN A 68 -14.35 -19.00 14.52
N PHE A 69 -15.40 -18.43 13.95
CA PHE A 69 -15.48 -18.06 12.55
C PHE A 69 -16.06 -16.65 12.44
N GLN A 70 -15.39 -15.78 11.69
CA GLN A 70 -15.80 -14.39 11.52
C GLN A 70 -15.85 -14.07 10.04
N ASN A 71 -16.79 -13.21 9.64
CA ASN A 71 -16.80 -12.55 8.36
C ASN A 71 -16.41 -11.08 8.57
N VAL A 72 -15.48 -10.56 7.79
CA VAL A 72 -15.00 -9.18 7.91
C VAL A 72 -15.08 -8.51 6.55
N TYR A 73 -15.64 -7.32 6.52
CA TYR A 73 -15.71 -6.47 5.36
C TYR A 73 -15.30 -5.05 5.73
N GLN A 74 -14.48 -4.42 4.89
CA GLN A 74 -14.00 -3.05 5.09
C GLN A 74 -13.89 -2.33 3.73
N THR A 75 -14.23 -1.04 3.71
CA THR A 75 -13.98 -0.16 2.57
C THR A 75 -12.93 0.89 2.92
N ARG A 76 -12.16 1.27 1.91
CA ARG A 76 -11.25 2.42 1.96
C ARG A 76 -11.70 3.43 0.93
N GLN A 77 -12.13 4.61 1.38
CA GLN A 77 -12.53 5.71 0.53
C GLN A 77 -11.44 6.78 0.53
N ILE A 78 -11.04 7.21 -0.66
CA ILE A 78 -10.00 8.19 -0.86
C ILE A 78 -10.52 9.26 -1.81
N THR A 79 -10.53 10.51 -1.36
CA THR A 79 -10.70 11.67 -2.25
C THR A 79 -9.33 12.32 -2.39
N SER A 80 -8.83 12.43 -3.59
CA SER A 80 -7.53 13.01 -3.90
C SER A 80 -7.66 14.13 -4.91
N ALA A 81 -7.00 15.24 -4.64
CA ALA A 81 -6.83 16.34 -5.58
C ALA A 81 -5.35 16.69 -5.65
N PHE A 82 -4.90 17.18 -6.80
CA PHE A 82 -3.60 17.82 -6.90
C PHE A 82 -3.63 18.91 -7.99
N SER A 83 -2.83 19.92 -7.78
CA SER A 83 -2.62 20.99 -8.75
C SER A 83 -1.16 21.00 -9.21
N VAL A 84 -0.93 21.47 -10.42
CA VAL A 84 0.39 21.64 -11.00
C VAL A 84 0.61 23.14 -11.24
N PRO A 85 1.32 23.85 -10.33
CA PRO A 85 1.47 25.32 -10.40
C PRO A 85 2.06 25.81 -11.72
N ALA A 86 2.89 25.01 -12.40
CA ALA A 86 3.45 25.33 -13.71
C ALA A 86 2.39 25.46 -14.81
N PHE A 87 1.18 24.93 -14.59
CA PHE A 87 0.04 25.02 -15.52
C PHE A 87 -1.12 25.85 -14.95
N ALA A 88 -0.84 26.73 -13.97
CA ALA A 88 -1.84 27.62 -13.38
C ALA A 88 -2.62 28.41 -14.47
N ASN A 89 -3.92 28.56 -14.24
CA ASN A 89 -4.85 29.21 -15.17
C ASN A 89 -5.00 28.53 -16.54
N THR A 90 -4.61 27.26 -16.66
CA THR A 90 -4.86 26.43 -17.84
C THR A 90 -5.78 25.25 -17.47
N PRO A 91 -6.41 24.58 -18.46
CA PRO A 91 -7.17 23.35 -18.19
C PRO A 91 -6.38 22.22 -17.53
N TYR A 92 -5.07 22.32 -17.48
CA TYR A 92 -4.13 21.32 -16.96
C TYR A 92 -3.68 21.60 -15.53
N GLU A 93 -4.15 22.67 -14.90
CA GLU A 93 -3.84 23.02 -13.51
C GLU A 93 -4.30 21.92 -12.54
N TYR A 94 -5.49 21.36 -12.78
CA TYR A 94 -6.08 20.27 -12.01
C TYR A 94 -6.24 19.01 -12.87
N PRO A 95 -5.18 18.21 -13.07
CA PRO A 95 -5.15 17.19 -14.10
C PRO A 95 -6.21 16.10 -14.00
N PHE A 96 -6.71 15.77 -12.80
CA PHE A 96 -7.78 14.78 -12.66
C PHE A 96 -9.09 15.19 -13.36
N THR A 97 -9.32 16.48 -13.56
CA THR A 97 -10.48 16.99 -14.31
C THR A 97 -10.52 16.52 -15.76
N LEU A 98 -9.36 16.10 -16.30
CA LEU A 98 -9.22 15.59 -17.67
C LEU A 98 -9.66 14.13 -17.80
N ASN A 99 -9.94 13.45 -16.67
CA ASN A 99 -10.42 12.07 -16.62
C ASN A 99 -11.43 11.85 -15.49
N GLY A 100 -12.56 12.57 -15.56
CA GLY A 100 -13.69 12.36 -14.65
C GLY A 100 -13.53 12.91 -13.23
N GLY A 101 -12.49 13.72 -12.95
CA GLY A 101 -12.39 14.47 -11.69
C GLY A 101 -13.39 15.62 -11.63
N ASP A 102 -13.71 16.06 -10.41
CA ASP A 102 -14.61 17.19 -10.17
C ASP A 102 -14.00 18.48 -10.73
N LYS A 103 -14.77 19.18 -11.56
CA LYS A 103 -14.31 20.41 -12.21
C LYS A 103 -14.25 21.61 -11.26
N THR A 104 -14.84 21.49 -10.07
CA THR A 104 -14.93 22.58 -9.10
C THR A 104 -13.68 22.66 -8.24
N ASP A 105 -13.15 21.50 -7.77
CA ASP A 105 -12.04 21.42 -6.83
C ASP A 105 -10.87 20.52 -7.31
N GLY A 106 -11.00 19.95 -8.50
CA GLY A 106 -9.99 19.07 -9.09
C GLY A 106 -9.88 17.71 -8.40
N SER A 107 -10.84 17.35 -7.56
CA SER A 107 -10.78 16.10 -6.80
C SER A 107 -11.30 14.91 -7.62
N LYS A 108 -10.82 13.73 -7.24
CA LYS A 108 -11.31 12.44 -7.77
C LYS A 108 -11.44 11.43 -6.63
N PHE A 109 -12.49 10.62 -6.70
CA PHE A 109 -12.81 9.60 -5.71
C PHE A 109 -12.29 8.23 -6.15
N TYR A 110 -11.76 7.46 -5.18
CA TYR A 110 -11.29 6.08 -5.36
C TYR A 110 -11.78 5.22 -4.21
N GLU A 111 -12.12 3.98 -4.49
CA GLU A 111 -12.59 3.04 -3.49
C GLU A 111 -11.77 1.74 -3.52
N GLY A 112 -11.31 1.33 -2.34
CA GLY A 112 -10.75 0.01 -2.09
C GLY A 112 -11.69 -0.83 -1.23
N LYS A 113 -11.79 -2.13 -1.53
CA LYS A 113 -12.61 -3.08 -0.80
C LYS A 113 -11.74 -4.18 -0.23
N ALA A 114 -11.90 -4.48 1.06
CA ALA A 114 -11.25 -5.59 1.72
C ALA A 114 -12.30 -6.55 2.27
N SER A 115 -12.15 -7.83 2.00
CA SER A 115 -13.09 -8.86 2.40
C SER A 115 -12.38 -10.12 2.88
N VAL A 116 -12.86 -10.65 4.00
CA VAL A 116 -12.48 -11.94 4.56
C VAL A 116 -13.76 -12.74 4.78
N PRO A 117 -14.14 -13.63 3.86
CA PRO A 117 -15.38 -14.41 4.00
C PRO A 117 -15.39 -15.26 5.27
N ILE A 118 -14.25 -15.85 5.62
CA ILE A 118 -14.09 -16.69 6.82
C ILE A 118 -12.73 -16.42 7.44
N LEU A 119 -12.72 -15.88 8.66
CA LEU A 119 -11.54 -15.69 9.50
C LEU A 119 -11.61 -16.70 10.65
N PRO A 120 -10.90 -17.85 10.57
CA PRO A 120 -10.96 -18.88 11.59
C PRO A 120 -9.97 -18.58 12.72
N SER A 121 -10.35 -18.97 13.94
CA SER A 121 -9.42 -19.07 15.08
C SER A 121 -9.87 -20.15 16.05
N PHE A 122 -8.91 -20.68 16.81
CA PHE A 122 -9.24 -21.59 17.91
C PHE A 122 -8.38 -21.30 19.13
N GLN A 123 -8.93 -21.65 20.30
CA GLN A 123 -8.24 -21.62 21.57
C GLN A 123 -8.52 -22.94 22.32
N VAL A 124 -7.46 -23.51 22.87
CA VAL A 124 -7.49 -24.77 23.63
C VAL A 124 -6.76 -24.57 24.94
N ALA A 125 -7.31 -25.10 26.02
CA ALA A 125 -6.63 -25.20 27.31
C ALA A 125 -6.94 -26.55 27.99
N TYR A 126 -5.94 -27.08 28.68
CA TYR A 126 -6.09 -28.22 29.57
C TYR A 126 -5.60 -27.84 30.96
N ASN A 127 -6.53 -27.74 31.88
CA ASN A 127 -6.28 -27.40 33.28
C ASN A 127 -6.17 -28.65 34.13
N LYS A 128 -5.04 -28.80 34.83
CA LYS A 128 -4.78 -29.86 35.78
C LYS A 128 -4.08 -29.31 37.02
N ASP A 129 -4.72 -29.44 38.16
CA ASP A 129 -4.25 -28.91 39.45
C ASP A 129 -3.98 -27.39 39.35
N LYS A 130 -2.72 -26.97 39.48
CA LYS A 130 -2.28 -25.57 39.36
C LYS A 130 -1.84 -25.18 37.97
N TRP A 131 -1.79 -26.12 37.02
CA TRP A 131 -1.24 -25.93 35.69
C TRP A 131 -2.33 -25.77 34.64
N SER A 132 -2.11 -24.86 33.67
CA SER A 132 -2.92 -24.70 32.49
C SER A 132 -2.02 -24.74 31.25
N PHE A 133 -2.15 -25.79 30.45
CA PHE A 133 -1.47 -25.94 29.17
C PHE A 133 -2.34 -25.36 28.06
N GLN A 134 -1.80 -24.45 27.26
CA GLN A 134 -2.59 -23.66 26.34
C GLN A 134 -2.04 -23.69 24.93
N ALA A 135 -2.95 -23.74 23.95
CA ALA A 135 -2.66 -23.55 22.55
C ALA A 135 -3.72 -22.66 21.89
N GLY A 136 -3.30 -21.79 20.99
CA GLY A 136 -4.21 -20.93 20.22
C GLY A 136 -3.68 -20.67 18.82
N PHE A 137 -4.59 -20.58 17.87
CA PHE A 137 -4.27 -20.23 16.49
C PHE A 137 -5.24 -19.17 15.98
N GLY A 138 -4.74 -18.27 15.16
CA GLY A 138 -5.54 -17.30 14.44
C GLY A 138 -4.72 -16.44 13.48
N LEU A 139 -5.41 -15.55 12.80
CA LEU A 139 -4.75 -14.54 11.97
C LEU A 139 -4.46 -13.30 12.83
N THR A 140 -3.23 -13.20 13.30
CA THR A 140 -2.78 -12.14 14.21
C THR A 140 -2.40 -10.84 13.48
N GLY A 141 -2.54 -10.80 12.15
CA GLY A 141 -2.36 -9.60 11.33
C GLY A 141 -2.85 -9.82 9.90
N GLY A 142 -3.36 -8.78 9.26
CA GLY A 142 -3.98 -8.86 7.94
C GLY A 142 -5.26 -9.67 7.95
N GLY A 143 -5.47 -10.53 6.96
CA GLY A 143 -6.55 -11.52 6.95
C GLY A 143 -7.49 -11.45 5.76
N GLY A 144 -7.24 -10.61 4.75
CA GLY A 144 -8.11 -10.52 3.60
C GLY A 144 -7.45 -10.12 2.31
N LYS A 145 -8.25 -10.15 1.25
CA LYS A 145 -7.91 -9.53 -0.03
C LYS A 145 -8.43 -8.11 -0.03
N ALA A 146 -7.52 -7.15 -0.17
CA ALA A 146 -7.86 -5.78 -0.51
C ALA A 146 -7.70 -5.58 -2.02
N SER A 147 -8.65 -4.89 -2.67
CA SER A 147 -8.58 -4.58 -4.09
C SER A 147 -9.07 -3.16 -4.38
N PHE A 148 -8.40 -2.53 -5.34
CA PHE A 148 -8.74 -1.24 -5.94
C PHE A 148 -8.92 -1.48 -7.43
N ASN A 149 -10.15 -1.63 -7.87
CA ASN A 149 -10.47 -2.04 -9.24
C ASN A 149 -10.38 -0.88 -10.24
N GLU A 150 -10.47 0.36 -9.74
CA GLU A 150 -10.39 1.59 -10.54
C GLU A 150 -9.06 2.32 -10.32
N GLY A 151 -8.07 1.61 -9.76
CA GLY A 151 -6.75 2.14 -9.45
C GLY A 151 -6.69 2.99 -8.19
N LEU A 152 -5.67 3.82 -8.12
CA LEU A 152 -5.27 4.58 -6.94
C LEU A 152 -4.79 5.98 -7.35
N PRO A 153 -4.93 6.99 -6.48
CA PRO A 153 -4.39 8.32 -6.75
C PRO A 153 -2.91 8.32 -7.13
N SER A 154 -2.09 7.52 -6.43
CA SER A 154 -0.65 7.42 -6.70
C SER A 154 -0.34 6.85 -8.09
N PHE A 155 -1.21 6.00 -8.64
CA PHE A 155 -1.07 5.45 -9.99
C PHE A 155 -1.49 6.47 -11.04
N GLU A 156 -2.62 7.12 -10.82
CA GLU A 156 -3.22 8.02 -11.81
C GLU A 156 -2.52 9.38 -11.90
N ARG A 157 -2.02 9.91 -10.79
CA ARG A 157 -1.44 11.27 -10.73
C ARG A 157 -0.33 11.50 -11.75
N GLN A 158 0.50 10.52 -12.03
CA GLN A 158 1.60 10.63 -12.99
C GLN A 158 1.14 10.54 -14.45
N ILE A 159 0.05 9.83 -14.68
CA ILE A 159 -0.56 9.72 -16.00
C ILE A 159 -1.37 10.99 -16.30
N ALA A 160 -2.03 11.53 -15.30
CA ALA A 160 -2.88 12.70 -15.42
C ALA A 160 -2.15 13.96 -15.92
N ILE A 161 -0.85 14.08 -15.69
CA ILE A 161 -0.04 15.20 -16.19
C ILE A 161 0.40 15.06 -17.65
N LEU A 162 0.27 13.87 -18.24
CA LEU A 162 0.77 13.60 -19.59
C LEU A 162 0.17 14.52 -20.68
N PRO A 163 -1.16 14.84 -20.68
CA PRO A 163 -1.70 15.78 -21.66
C PRO A 163 -0.96 17.13 -21.65
N ALA A 164 -0.70 17.69 -20.47
CA ALA A 164 0.03 18.95 -20.34
C ALA A 164 1.47 18.83 -20.87
N LEU A 165 2.18 17.75 -20.52
CA LEU A 165 3.54 17.51 -20.99
C LEU A 165 3.62 17.27 -22.50
N ILE A 166 2.65 16.57 -23.08
CA ILE A 166 2.53 16.40 -24.54
C ILE A 166 2.38 17.76 -25.18
N ASN A 167 1.44 18.57 -24.69
CA ASN A 167 1.13 19.88 -25.25
C ASN A 167 2.32 20.86 -25.20
N GLN A 168 3.12 20.78 -24.14
CA GLN A 168 4.35 21.56 -24.03
C GLN A 168 5.38 21.20 -25.13
N GLN A 169 5.36 19.97 -25.61
CA GLN A 169 6.28 19.48 -26.65
C GLN A 169 5.70 19.58 -28.07
N LEU A 170 4.39 19.78 -28.23
CA LEU A 170 3.73 19.80 -29.55
C LEU A 170 4.32 20.76 -30.54
N PRO A 171 4.69 22.03 -30.23
CA PRO A 171 5.27 22.94 -31.18
C PRO A 171 6.58 22.41 -31.80
N THR A 172 7.41 21.79 -30.95
CA THR A 172 8.67 21.18 -31.39
C THR A 172 8.41 20.00 -32.32
N PHE A 173 7.51 19.11 -31.93
CA PHE A 173 7.18 17.91 -32.73
C PHE A 173 6.49 18.29 -34.04
N SER A 174 5.56 19.25 -34.02
CA SER A 174 4.90 19.75 -35.23
C SER A 174 5.93 20.27 -36.24
N THR A 175 6.93 21.05 -35.80
CA THR A 175 8.01 21.55 -36.62
C THR A 175 8.89 20.40 -37.19
N LEU A 176 9.28 19.46 -36.33
CA LEU A 176 10.13 18.33 -36.75
C LEU A 176 9.41 17.39 -37.72
N LEU A 177 8.12 17.12 -37.48
CA LEU A 177 7.30 16.27 -38.34
C LEU A 177 6.87 16.98 -39.63
N GLY A 178 6.77 18.31 -39.61
CA GLY A 178 6.18 19.11 -40.70
C GLY A 178 4.64 18.93 -40.77
N GLN A 179 4.01 18.60 -39.66
CA GLN A 179 2.56 18.41 -39.52
C GLN A 179 2.09 19.14 -38.26
N GLN A 180 0.94 19.78 -38.36
CA GLN A 180 0.34 20.41 -37.19
C GLN A 180 -0.36 19.36 -36.34
N GLU A 181 0.02 19.25 -35.08
CA GLU A 181 -0.61 18.42 -34.08
C GLU A 181 -1.52 19.28 -33.20
N THR A 182 -2.71 18.76 -32.81
CA THR A 182 -3.62 19.46 -31.89
C THR A 182 -3.36 19.06 -30.45
N PRO A 183 -3.66 19.95 -29.49
CA PRO A 183 -3.42 19.68 -28.09
C PRO A 183 -4.15 18.42 -27.59
N ALA A 184 -3.50 17.67 -26.71
CA ALA A 184 -4.13 16.61 -25.93
C ALA A 184 -5.09 17.22 -24.90
N THR A 185 -6.34 16.75 -24.85
CA THR A 185 -7.43 17.33 -24.04
C THR A 185 -7.90 16.43 -22.91
N SER A 186 -7.58 15.15 -22.95
CA SER A 186 -7.95 14.17 -21.92
C SER A 186 -6.89 13.07 -21.84
N TYR A 187 -7.02 12.24 -20.83
CA TYR A 187 -6.28 10.98 -20.73
C TYR A 187 -7.20 9.87 -20.24
N SER A 188 -6.79 8.64 -20.47
CA SER A 188 -7.41 7.46 -19.88
C SER A 188 -6.35 6.42 -19.56
N MET A 189 -6.66 5.52 -18.65
CA MET A 189 -5.82 4.40 -18.27
C MET A 189 -6.66 3.29 -17.67
N GLN A 190 -6.14 2.08 -17.70
CA GLN A 190 -6.65 0.99 -16.89
C GLN A 190 -5.66 0.73 -15.77
N SER A 191 -6.16 0.64 -14.55
CA SER A 191 -5.32 0.29 -13.41
C SER A 191 -6.07 -0.57 -12.41
N TYR A 192 -5.33 -1.48 -11.84
CA TYR A 192 -5.80 -2.43 -10.86
C TYR A 192 -4.73 -2.66 -9.81
N MET A 193 -5.16 -2.81 -8.56
CA MET A 193 -4.28 -3.23 -7.48
C MET A 193 -5.01 -4.15 -6.54
N SER A 194 -4.40 -5.28 -6.19
CA SER A 194 -4.84 -6.10 -5.08
C SER A 194 -3.67 -6.56 -4.21
N GLY A 195 -3.97 -6.78 -2.95
CA GLY A 195 -3.03 -7.33 -2.00
C GLY A 195 -3.71 -8.28 -1.02
N HIS A 196 -3.01 -9.34 -0.67
CA HIS A 196 -3.32 -10.22 0.45
C HIS A 196 -2.21 -10.10 1.46
N GLN A 197 -2.56 -10.01 2.72
CA GLN A 197 -1.61 -10.09 3.82
C GLN A 197 -2.15 -11.04 4.88
N TYR A 198 -1.39 -12.06 5.22
CA TYR A 198 -1.73 -13.02 6.27
C TYR A 198 -0.57 -13.14 7.24
N ASN A 199 -0.86 -12.93 8.52
CA ASN A 199 0.04 -13.25 9.62
C ASN A 199 -0.63 -14.35 10.46
N PHE A 200 -0.23 -15.59 10.22
CA PHE A 200 -0.70 -16.76 10.96
C PHE A 200 0.07 -16.86 12.28
N GLY A 201 -0.65 -16.89 13.40
CA GLY A 201 -0.07 -17.00 14.73
C GLY A 201 -0.48 -18.32 15.42
N LEU A 202 0.49 -19.18 15.72
CA LEU A 202 0.30 -20.35 16.59
C LEU A 202 0.94 -20.06 17.95
N GLN A 203 0.12 -19.85 18.96
CA GLN A 203 0.55 -19.58 20.33
C GLN A 203 0.54 -20.86 21.16
N LEU A 204 1.62 -21.11 21.90
CA LEU A 204 1.75 -22.17 22.88
C LEU A 204 2.24 -21.58 24.20
N GLY A 205 1.75 -22.08 25.33
CA GLY A 205 2.22 -21.63 26.62
C GLY A 205 1.62 -22.37 27.80
N VAL A 206 2.10 -22.00 28.96
CA VAL A 206 1.70 -22.62 30.23
C VAL A 206 1.42 -21.53 31.25
N ALA A 207 0.28 -21.60 31.91
CA ALA A 207 0.00 -20.79 33.08
C ALA A 207 0.12 -21.65 34.37
N TYR A 208 0.54 -20.98 35.42
CA TYR A 208 0.66 -21.58 36.75
C TYR A 208 -0.10 -20.77 37.80
N LYS A 209 -1.04 -21.38 38.46
CA LYS A 209 -1.79 -20.80 39.59
C LYS A 209 -0.93 -20.86 40.84
N ILE A 210 -0.33 -19.74 41.22
CA ILE A 210 0.52 -19.63 42.44
C ILE A 210 -0.33 -19.88 43.67
N ASN A 211 -1.46 -19.20 43.75
CA ASN A 211 -2.48 -19.37 44.80
C ASN A 211 -3.88 -19.07 44.23
N GLU A 212 -4.90 -19.02 45.08
CA GLU A 212 -6.30 -18.82 44.64
C GLU A 212 -6.55 -17.41 44.03
N ASN A 213 -5.62 -16.49 44.20
CA ASN A 213 -5.74 -15.10 43.74
C ASN A 213 -4.79 -14.75 42.58
N LEU A 214 -3.67 -15.46 42.44
CA LEU A 214 -2.58 -15.07 41.57
C LEU A 214 -2.17 -16.21 40.63
N SER A 215 -2.10 -15.92 39.36
CA SER A 215 -1.52 -16.80 38.34
C SER A 215 -0.54 -16.02 37.43
N VAL A 216 0.38 -16.76 36.84
CA VAL A 216 1.37 -16.26 35.88
C VAL A 216 1.36 -17.14 34.64
N PHE A 217 1.78 -16.57 33.51
CA PHE A 217 1.86 -17.26 32.22
C PHE A 217 3.20 -17.00 31.55
N GLY A 218 3.75 -18.03 30.93
CA GLY A 218 4.89 -17.95 30.03
C GLY A 218 4.61 -18.75 28.77
N GLY A 219 4.88 -18.15 27.61
CA GLY A 219 4.64 -18.81 26.34
C GLY A 219 5.28 -18.08 25.17
N ALA A 220 5.01 -18.58 23.98
CA ALA A 220 5.47 -17.97 22.76
C ALA A 220 4.47 -18.15 21.61
N ARG A 221 4.48 -17.24 20.66
CA ARG A 221 3.72 -17.34 19.42
C ARG A 221 4.69 -17.47 18.25
N PHE A 222 4.54 -18.53 17.47
CA PHE A 222 5.14 -18.65 16.16
C PHE A 222 4.27 -17.88 15.16
N ASN A 223 4.87 -16.93 14.46
CA ASN A 223 4.22 -16.14 13.42
C ASN A 223 4.78 -16.53 12.06
N TYR A 224 3.90 -16.80 11.11
CA TYR A 224 4.24 -16.99 9.70
C TYR A 224 3.50 -15.98 8.86
N ILE A 225 4.24 -15.20 8.06
CA ILE A 225 3.70 -14.14 7.22
C ILE A 225 3.77 -14.56 5.77
N TYR A 226 2.65 -14.35 5.09
CA TYR A 226 2.52 -14.49 3.66
C TYR A 226 1.79 -13.27 3.10
N ASN A 227 2.48 -12.50 2.27
CA ASN A 227 1.91 -11.40 1.52
C ASN A 227 1.92 -11.75 0.04
N LYS A 228 0.91 -11.28 -0.70
CA LYS A 228 0.88 -11.32 -2.17
C LYS A 228 0.33 -10.01 -2.69
N TYR A 229 1.00 -9.44 -3.68
CA TYR A 229 0.60 -8.21 -4.35
C TYR A 229 0.53 -8.44 -5.85
N GLU A 230 -0.55 -7.94 -6.45
CA GLU A 230 -0.79 -7.95 -7.89
C GLU A 230 -1.30 -6.58 -8.31
N GLY A 231 -0.73 -6.02 -9.37
CA GLY A 231 -1.19 -4.75 -9.88
C GLY A 231 -0.73 -4.49 -11.30
N ASN A 232 -1.43 -3.60 -11.97
CA ASN A 232 -1.05 -3.14 -13.30
C ASN A 232 -1.47 -1.69 -13.53
N ILE A 233 -0.79 -1.06 -14.49
CA ILE A 233 -1.17 0.18 -15.15
C ILE A 233 -1.00 -0.11 -16.64
N THR A 234 -2.09 -0.04 -17.39
CA THR A 234 -2.12 -0.45 -18.79
C THR A 234 -3.00 0.49 -19.61
N ASN A 235 -2.88 0.39 -20.94
CA ASN A 235 -3.71 1.14 -21.86
C ASN A 235 -3.69 2.65 -21.64
N ILE A 236 -2.49 3.21 -21.36
CA ILE A 236 -2.34 4.65 -21.16
C ILE A 236 -2.61 5.34 -22.48
N SER A 237 -3.66 6.15 -22.53
CA SER A 237 -4.16 6.80 -23.73
C SER A 237 -4.44 8.29 -23.47
N ALA A 238 -4.45 9.09 -24.51
CA ALA A 238 -4.86 10.48 -24.49
C ALA A 238 -5.68 10.82 -25.73
N ASP A 239 -6.55 11.81 -25.62
CA ASP A 239 -7.21 12.40 -26.79
C ASP A 239 -6.22 13.36 -27.45
N VAL A 240 -5.60 12.92 -28.53
CA VAL A 240 -4.65 13.68 -29.35
C VAL A 240 -5.20 13.75 -30.77
N ASN A 241 -5.20 14.95 -31.36
CA ASN A 241 -5.77 15.18 -32.68
C ASN A 241 -7.27 14.80 -32.78
N GLY A 242 -8.03 14.98 -31.67
CA GLY A 242 -9.45 14.68 -31.59
C GLY A 242 -9.78 13.19 -31.57
N ASN A 243 -8.80 12.33 -31.34
CA ASN A 243 -8.97 10.87 -31.22
C ASN A 243 -8.28 10.33 -29.97
N ASN A 244 -8.95 9.44 -29.27
CA ASN A 244 -8.32 8.72 -28.16
C ASN A 244 -7.30 7.73 -28.72
N GLN A 245 -6.02 7.97 -28.45
CA GLN A 245 -4.90 7.19 -28.95
C GLN A 245 -4.10 6.59 -27.81
N ASN A 246 -3.73 5.31 -27.93
CA ASN A 246 -2.76 4.70 -27.01
C ASN A 246 -1.42 5.42 -27.15
N LEU A 247 -0.89 5.96 -26.06
CA LEU A 247 0.30 6.80 -26.08
C LEU A 247 1.58 6.04 -26.42
N TYR A 248 1.66 4.76 -26.10
CA TYR A 248 2.80 3.92 -26.48
C TYR A 248 2.89 3.80 -28.01
N GLU A 249 1.77 3.52 -28.68
CA GLU A 249 1.68 3.44 -30.13
C GLU A 249 1.85 4.82 -30.79
N TYR A 250 1.24 5.85 -30.23
CA TYR A 250 1.37 7.22 -30.71
C TYR A 250 2.83 7.68 -30.72
N PHE A 251 3.54 7.60 -29.60
CA PHE A 251 4.95 8.00 -29.53
C PHE A 251 5.84 7.10 -30.40
N GLY A 252 5.56 5.79 -30.48
CA GLY A 252 6.29 4.86 -31.32
C GLY A 252 6.18 5.18 -32.81
N SER A 253 4.98 5.47 -33.28
CA SER A 253 4.74 5.83 -34.70
C SER A 253 5.42 7.17 -35.08
N LYS A 254 5.31 8.16 -34.19
CA LYS A 254 5.96 9.47 -34.41
C LYS A 254 7.49 9.40 -34.33
N ALA A 255 8.04 8.61 -33.43
CA ALA A 255 9.49 8.36 -33.37
C ALA A 255 10.01 7.70 -34.63
N LYS A 256 9.26 6.71 -35.17
CA LYS A 256 9.60 6.06 -36.44
C LYS A 256 9.65 7.06 -37.60
N LEU A 257 8.64 7.93 -37.74
CA LEU A 257 8.61 8.97 -38.77
C LEU A 257 9.81 9.90 -38.67
N LEU A 258 10.18 10.35 -37.46
CA LEU A 258 11.37 11.18 -37.27
C LEU A 258 12.67 10.44 -37.58
N THR A 259 12.77 9.16 -37.26
CA THR A 259 13.95 8.34 -37.60
C THR A 259 14.13 8.22 -39.12
N GLU A 260 13.05 7.98 -39.85
CA GLU A 260 13.06 7.91 -41.32
C GLU A 260 13.44 9.26 -41.93
N LYS A 261 12.91 10.37 -41.42
CA LYS A 261 13.26 11.72 -41.85
C LYS A 261 14.73 12.07 -41.58
N ALA A 262 15.24 11.69 -40.39
CA ALA A 262 16.67 11.88 -40.06
C ALA A 262 17.59 11.12 -41.02
N ALA A 263 17.22 9.86 -41.36
CA ALA A 263 17.96 9.04 -42.30
C ALA A 263 17.97 9.67 -43.71
N ALA A 264 16.83 10.19 -44.18
CA ALA A 264 16.73 10.88 -45.46
C ALA A 264 17.62 12.14 -45.49
N LEU A 265 17.59 12.99 -44.46
CA LEU A 265 18.45 14.16 -44.34
C LEU A 265 19.95 13.80 -44.30
N GLN A 266 20.28 12.70 -43.61
CA GLN A 266 21.67 12.21 -43.57
C GLN A 266 22.13 11.71 -44.95
N ALA A 267 21.27 11.04 -45.71
CA ALA A 267 21.57 10.65 -47.09
C ALA A 267 21.79 11.88 -48.01
N GLN A 268 20.96 12.92 -47.86
CA GLN A 268 21.15 14.18 -48.59
C GLN A 268 22.47 14.84 -48.20
N ALA A 269 22.86 14.86 -46.93
CA ALA A 269 24.12 15.38 -46.47
C ALA A 269 25.32 14.65 -47.09
N VAL A 270 25.27 13.34 -47.18
CA VAL A 270 26.31 12.52 -47.83
C VAL A 270 26.39 12.80 -49.31
N ALA A 271 25.26 12.84 -50.02
CA ALA A 271 25.23 13.16 -51.45
C ALA A 271 25.77 14.55 -51.74
N ALA A 272 25.36 15.58 -50.98
CA ALA A 272 25.86 16.93 -51.11
C ALA A 272 27.36 17.02 -50.81
N LYS A 273 27.84 16.30 -49.80
CA LYS A 273 29.28 16.23 -49.51
C LYS A 273 30.07 15.59 -50.65
N THR A 274 29.59 14.53 -51.25
CA THR A 274 30.23 13.88 -52.41
C THR A 274 30.32 14.85 -53.60
N GLN A 275 29.27 15.62 -53.84
CA GLN A 275 29.30 16.66 -54.89
C GLN A 275 30.29 17.78 -54.56
N ALA A 276 30.33 18.26 -53.33
CA ALA A 276 31.28 19.25 -52.86
C ALA A 276 32.73 18.78 -53.08
N ASP A 277 33.05 17.55 -52.68
CA ASP A 277 34.38 16.96 -52.84
C ASP A 277 34.76 16.80 -54.34
N ALA A 278 33.80 16.45 -55.19
CA ALA A 278 33.99 16.35 -56.64
C ALA A 278 34.32 17.75 -57.31
N TYR A 279 33.50 18.77 -56.95
CA TYR A 279 33.75 20.13 -57.42
C TYR A 279 35.06 20.69 -56.87
N GLN A 280 35.43 20.41 -55.67
CA GLN A 280 36.72 20.83 -55.09
C GLN A 280 37.91 20.17 -55.82
N ALA A 281 37.81 18.89 -56.18
CA ALA A 281 38.82 18.19 -56.96
C ALA A 281 38.97 18.82 -58.37
N GLN A 282 37.85 19.15 -59.02
CA GLN A 282 37.86 19.83 -60.31
C GLN A 282 38.45 21.26 -60.20
N ALA A 283 38.12 22.02 -59.17
CA ALA A 283 38.69 23.34 -58.89
C ALA A 283 40.20 23.28 -58.69
N ASN A 284 40.68 22.23 -58.00
CA ASN A 284 42.14 22.07 -57.81
C ASN A 284 42.88 21.70 -59.08
N ALA A 285 42.24 21.07 -60.04
CA ALA A 285 42.79 20.68 -61.32
C ALA A 285 42.68 21.79 -62.38
N ALA A 286 41.83 22.82 -62.21
CA ALA A 286 41.60 23.89 -63.19
C ALA A 286 42.79 24.84 -63.25
N THR A 287 43.22 25.10 -64.49
CA THR A 287 44.31 26.05 -64.79
C THR A 287 43.78 27.46 -65.09
N ASP A 288 42.53 27.59 -65.55
CA ASP A 288 41.89 28.89 -65.76
C ASP A 288 41.39 29.48 -64.45
N PRO A 289 41.79 30.72 -64.05
CA PRO A 289 41.40 31.36 -62.82
C PRO A 289 39.88 31.55 -62.67
N THR A 290 39.17 31.84 -63.76
CA THR A 290 37.72 32.09 -63.78
C THR A 290 36.97 30.76 -63.54
N ALA A 291 37.33 29.71 -64.26
CA ALA A 291 36.76 28.38 -64.09
C ALA A 291 37.03 27.82 -62.66
N LYS A 292 38.23 28.02 -62.12
CA LYS A 292 38.59 27.63 -60.76
C LYS A 292 37.72 28.33 -59.73
N ALA A 293 37.49 29.65 -59.88
CA ALA A 293 36.64 30.41 -58.96
C ALA A 293 35.16 29.89 -58.94
N GLN A 294 34.61 29.58 -60.12
CA GLN A 294 33.26 29.06 -60.29
C GLN A 294 33.12 27.65 -59.64
N LEU A 295 34.08 26.77 -59.89
CA LEU A 295 34.10 25.44 -59.34
C LEU A 295 34.26 25.47 -57.80
N GLN A 296 35.06 26.34 -57.24
CA GLN A 296 35.23 26.56 -55.82
C GLN A 296 33.93 27.08 -55.17
N ALA A 297 33.25 28.04 -55.86
CA ALA A 297 31.94 28.50 -55.36
C ALA A 297 30.90 27.41 -55.33
N ALA A 298 30.83 26.51 -56.32
CA ALA A 298 29.98 25.36 -56.34
C ALA A 298 30.33 24.37 -55.22
N ALA A 299 31.61 24.06 -55.00
CA ALA A 299 32.09 23.24 -53.94
C ALA A 299 31.64 23.77 -52.56
N ASN A 300 31.82 25.07 -52.33
CA ASN A 300 31.40 25.73 -51.09
C ASN A 300 29.88 25.68 -50.87
N GLN A 301 29.09 25.87 -51.93
CA GLN A 301 27.63 25.79 -51.87
C GLN A 301 27.14 24.36 -51.45
N TYR A 302 27.68 23.32 -52.11
CA TYR A 302 27.35 21.94 -51.74
C TYR A 302 27.86 21.56 -50.38
N ALA A 303 29.02 22.03 -49.93
CA ALA A 303 29.56 21.82 -48.60
C ALA A 303 28.64 22.45 -47.51
N ALA A 304 28.18 23.68 -47.77
CA ALA A 304 27.21 24.33 -46.88
C ALA A 304 25.88 23.57 -46.82
N GLY A 305 25.36 23.08 -47.94
CA GLY A 305 24.17 22.23 -48.01
C GLY A 305 24.34 20.91 -47.24
N ALA A 306 25.50 20.28 -47.35
CA ALA A 306 25.83 19.07 -46.62
C ALA A 306 25.86 19.32 -45.11
N GLN A 307 26.45 20.41 -44.65
CA GLN A 307 26.47 20.81 -43.24
C GLN A 307 25.05 21.07 -42.70
N GLN A 308 24.23 21.82 -43.46
CA GLN A 308 22.85 22.11 -43.08
C GLN A 308 22.00 20.84 -42.99
N ALA A 309 22.08 19.93 -43.95
CA ALA A 309 21.36 18.66 -43.95
C ALA A 309 21.82 17.77 -42.79
N SER A 310 23.13 17.70 -42.51
CA SER A 310 23.66 16.95 -41.38
C SER A 310 23.19 17.52 -40.03
N ALA A 311 23.18 18.84 -39.87
CA ALA A 311 22.66 19.48 -38.66
C ALA A 311 21.15 19.21 -38.49
N GLY A 312 20.37 19.27 -39.57
CA GLY A 312 18.96 18.91 -39.59
C GLY A 312 18.73 17.45 -39.20
N ALA A 313 19.53 16.53 -39.74
CA ALA A 313 19.46 15.11 -39.40
C ALA A 313 19.69 14.86 -37.89
N LYS A 314 20.69 15.50 -37.32
CA LYS A 314 20.98 15.40 -35.87
C LYS A 314 19.82 15.92 -35.01
N MET A 315 19.22 17.05 -35.38
CA MET A 315 18.10 17.65 -34.65
C MET A 315 16.86 16.74 -34.71
N VAL A 316 16.53 16.17 -35.86
CA VAL A 316 15.41 15.28 -36.06
C VAL A 316 15.63 13.95 -35.32
N SER A 317 16.86 13.41 -35.34
CA SER A 317 17.24 12.22 -34.58
C SER A 317 17.07 12.42 -33.07
N ALA A 318 17.51 13.55 -32.54
CA ALA A 318 17.30 13.89 -31.11
C ALA A 318 15.81 13.98 -30.75
N GLY A 319 14.95 14.43 -31.67
CA GLY A 319 13.50 14.40 -31.52
C GLY A 319 12.95 12.99 -31.48
N ALA A 320 13.43 12.08 -32.32
CA ALA A 320 13.07 10.67 -32.30
C ALA A 320 13.46 10.00 -30.98
N ASP A 321 14.66 10.26 -30.48
CA ASP A 321 15.14 9.71 -29.20
C ASP A 321 14.30 10.19 -28.02
N LYS A 322 13.83 11.44 -28.04
CA LYS A 322 12.95 12.00 -27.04
C LYS A 322 11.58 11.32 -27.06
N LEU A 323 11.01 11.07 -28.24
CA LEU A 323 9.74 10.32 -28.37
C LEU A 323 9.88 8.87 -27.92
N ASN A 324 10.98 8.19 -28.23
CA ASN A 324 11.26 6.85 -27.75
C ASN A 324 11.39 6.81 -26.21
N SER A 325 12.01 7.82 -25.61
CA SER A 325 12.06 7.96 -24.16
C SER A 325 10.66 8.15 -23.57
N SER A 326 9.81 8.97 -24.18
CA SER A 326 8.42 9.18 -23.78
C SER A 326 7.58 7.91 -23.92
N LYS A 327 7.80 7.14 -24.98
CA LYS A 327 7.16 5.82 -25.19
C LYS A 327 7.44 4.86 -24.03
N GLU A 328 8.68 4.78 -23.55
CA GLU A 328 9.02 3.90 -22.41
C GLU A 328 8.37 4.36 -21.09
N LEU A 329 8.04 5.65 -20.96
CA LEU A 329 7.32 6.17 -19.77
C LEU A 329 5.86 5.70 -19.71
N VAL A 330 5.22 5.51 -20.85
CA VAL A 330 3.80 5.16 -20.98
C VAL A 330 3.56 3.68 -21.28
N LYS A 331 4.61 2.86 -21.21
CA LYS A 331 4.54 1.43 -21.39
C LYS A 331 3.70 0.77 -20.29
N ASP A 332 2.95 -0.25 -20.65
CA ASP A 332 2.24 -1.10 -19.71
C ASP A 332 3.18 -1.65 -18.64
N ARG A 333 2.72 -1.61 -17.38
CA ARG A 333 3.49 -2.06 -16.21
C ARG A 333 2.69 -3.01 -15.38
N TYR A 334 3.37 -4.03 -14.89
CA TYR A 334 2.79 -5.07 -14.06
C TYR A 334 3.67 -5.34 -12.84
N VAL A 335 3.04 -5.73 -11.76
CA VAL A 335 3.70 -6.27 -10.58
C VAL A 335 2.97 -7.54 -10.14
N GLU A 336 3.71 -8.61 -9.88
CA GLU A 336 3.24 -9.83 -9.24
C GLU A 336 4.36 -10.33 -8.33
N VAL A 337 4.17 -10.18 -7.02
CA VAL A 337 5.15 -10.53 -5.99
C VAL A 337 4.46 -11.18 -4.79
N SER A 338 5.11 -12.17 -4.22
CA SER A 338 4.78 -12.69 -2.90
C SER A 338 5.95 -12.45 -1.94
N GLN A 339 5.63 -12.35 -0.66
CA GLN A 339 6.63 -12.18 0.38
C GLN A 339 6.36 -13.18 1.50
N ARG A 340 7.41 -13.73 2.09
CA ARG A 340 7.31 -14.70 3.18
C ARG A 340 8.31 -14.38 4.27
N GLY A 341 7.90 -14.63 5.50
CA GLY A 341 8.77 -14.49 6.67
C GLY A 341 8.18 -15.22 7.86
N TRP A 342 8.99 -15.43 8.89
CA TRP A 342 8.54 -16.00 10.13
C TRP A 342 9.34 -15.47 11.33
N GLY A 343 8.73 -15.54 12.49
CA GLY A 343 9.36 -15.10 13.72
C GLY A 343 8.63 -15.65 14.96
N ILE A 344 9.28 -15.50 16.10
CA ILE A 344 8.72 -15.96 17.38
C ILE A 344 8.54 -14.76 18.30
N THR A 345 7.35 -14.64 18.90
CA THR A 345 6.98 -13.65 19.90
C THR A 345 6.95 -14.30 21.27
N PRO A 346 7.86 -14.08 22.20
CA PRO A 346 7.71 -14.44 23.59
C PRO A 346 6.53 -13.69 24.21
N ILE A 347 5.82 -14.32 25.14
CA ILE A 347 4.62 -13.76 25.79
C ILE A 347 4.69 -14.05 27.28
N LEU A 348 4.47 -13.02 28.10
CA LEU A 348 4.32 -13.13 29.55
C LEU A 348 2.95 -12.63 29.97
N GLY A 349 2.39 -13.19 31.00
CA GLY A 349 1.11 -12.79 31.55
C GLY A 349 1.04 -12.94 33.07
N ILE A 350 0.22 -12.10 33.68
CA ILE A 350 -0.14 -12.16 35.09
C ILE A 350 -1.63 -11.88 35.25
N ASP A 351 -2.29 -12.56 36.15
CA ASP A 351 -3.67 -12.33 36.52
C ASP A 351 -3.83 -12.37 38.04
N TYR A 352 -4.53 -11.38 38.57
CA TYR A 352 -4.76 -11.21 40.01
C TYR A 352 -6.23 -10.96 40.34
N ARG A 353 -6.82 -11.85 41.08
CA ARG A 353 -8.21 -11.80 41.54
C ARG A 353 -8.30 -11.40 43.01
N THR A 354 -9.16 -10.44 43.33
CA THR A 354 -9.42 -10.06 44.71
C THR A 354 -10.83 -9.54 44.90
N GLY A 355 -11.59 -10.19 45.76
CA GLY A 355 -13.00 -9.89 45.99
C GLY A 355 -13.80 -9.93 44.69
N LYS A 356 -14.36 -8.77 44.28
CA LYS A 356 -15.13 -8.60 43.04
C LYS A 356 -14.27 -8.15 41.84
N TRP A 357 -12.99 -8.01 42.02
CA TRP A 357 -12.07 -7.53 41.00
C TRP A 357 -11.25 -8.66 40.38
N ASN A 358 -10.99 -8.53 39.08
CA ASN A 358 -9.94 -9.25 38.39
C ASN A 358 -9.08 -8.26 37.61
N PHE A 359 -7.77 -8.31 37.77
CA PHE A 359 -6.79 -7.49 37.08
C PHE A 359 -5.85 -8.40 36.31
N ALA A 360 -5.54 -8.03 35.06
CA ALA A 360 -4.59 -8.78 34.28
C ALA A 360 -3.66 -7.87 33.47
N ALA A 361 -2.46 -8.36 33.24
CA ALA A 361 -1.50 -7.76 32.33
C ALA A 361 -0.89 -8.86 31.44
N ARG A 362 -0.69 -8.52 30.16
CA ARG A 362 0.01 -9.33 29.18
C ARG A 362 1.03 -8.49 28.45
N TYR A 363 2.23 -9.03 28.28
CA TYR A 363 3.28 -8.42 27.50
C TYR A 363 3.73 -9.38 26.40
N GLU A 364 3.63 -8.92 25.16
CA GLU A 364 4.15 -9.59 23.98
C GLU A 364 5.40 -8.84 23.53
N PHE A 365 6.51 -9.54 23.38
CA PHE A 365 7.76 -8.92 22.92
C PHE A 365 7.69 -8.62 21.41
N THR A 366 8.48 -7.65 20.96
CA THR A 366 8.64 -7.37 19.53
C THR A 366 9.17 -8.61 18.80
N THR A 367 8.47 -9.04 17.76
CA THR A 367 8.93 -10.11 16.89
C THR A 367 9.83 -9.50 15.80
N LYS A 368 11.10 -9.78 15.87
CA LYS A 368 12.08 -9.32 14.87
C LYS A 368 12.21 -10.34 13.75
N PHE A 369 11.93 -9.93 12.52
CA PHE A 369 12.11 -10.77 11.34
C PHE A 369 12.17 -9.94 10.06
N ASN A 370 12.53 -10.60 8.97
CA ASN A 370 12.46 -10.04 7.63
C ASN A 370 11.47 -10.85 6.77
N ILE A 371 10.93 -10.21 5.75
CA ILE A 371 10.18 -10.88 4.70
C ILE A 371 11.01 -10.87 3.42
N GLU A 372 11.06 -12.01 2.74
CA GLU A 372 11.79 -12.20 1.49
C GLU A 372 10.85 -12.07 0.30
N ASN A 373 11.27 -11.30 -0.71
CA ASN A 373 10.56 -11.15 -1.97
C ASN A 373 10.73 -12.41 -2.82
N ASN A 374 9.62 -12.98 -3.27
CA ASN A 374 9.55 -13.94 -4.35
C ASN A 374 8.78 -13.28 -5.50
N THR A 375 9.54 -12.74 -6.45
CA THR A 375 9.06 -11.86 -7.50
C THR A 375 8.91 -12.63 -8.79
N LYS A 376 7.67 -12.71 -9.29
CA LYS A 376 7.35 -13.31 -10.56
C LYS A 376 7.46 -12.29 -11.70
N ARG A 377 6.98 -11.08 -11.46
CA ARG A 377 7.09 -9.94 -12.37
C ARG A 377 7.15 -8.63 -11.59
N ASP A 378 8.08 -7.77 -11.93
CA ASP A 378 8.20 -6.43 -11.35
C ASP A 378 8.75 -5.44 -12.38
N ASP A 379 7.85 -4.84 -13.17
CA ASP A 379 8.19 -3.76 -14.11
C ASP A 379 8.48 -2.44 -13.37
N THR A 380 8.38 -2.42 -12.03
CA THR A 380 8.58 -1.24 -11.17
C THR A 380 9.95 -1.15 -10.53
N GLN A 381 10.72 -2.25 -10.57
CA GLN A 381 12.06 -2.40 -9.98
C GLN A 381 12.12 -2.17 -8.45
N LYS A 382 11.01 -2.43 -7.73
CA LYS A 382 10.92 -2.24 -6.27
C LYS A 382 11.01 -3.54 -5.47
N TYR A 383 10.66 -4.63 -6.10
CA TYR A 383 10.59 -5.94 -5.47
C TYR A 383 11.61 -6.89 -6.09
N GLU A 384 12.88 -6.51 -5.99
CA GLU A 384 13.96 -7.38 -6.45
C GLU A 384 13.84 -8.75 -5.79
N ASN A 385 13.91 -9.81 -6.60
CA ASN A 385 13.75 -11.19 -6.16
C ASN A 385 14.83 -11.59 -5.15
N GLY A 386 14.44 -12.26 -4.06
CA GLY A 386 15.34 -12.70 -2.99
C GLY A 386 15.76 -11.61 -1.99
N VAL A 387 15.36 -10.35 -2.22
CA VAL A 387 15.67 -9.27 -1.27
C VAL A 387 14.83 -9.41 -0.01
N ASN A 388 15.48 -9.29 1.14
CA ASN A 388 14.87 -9.33 2.46
C ASN A 388 14.64 -7.92 2.99
N THR A 389 13.40 -7.64 3.42
CA THR A 389 13.02 -6.35 4.02
C THR A 389 12.56 -6.53 5.46
N PRO A 390 12.90 -5.61 6.38
CA PRO A 390 12.41 -5.66 7.76
C PRO A 390 10.88 -5.53 7.82
N ASN A 391 10.25 -6.39 8.62
CA ASN A 391 8.79 -6.37 8.84
C ASN A 391 8.45 -6.84 10.25
N ASP A 392 9.06 -6.21 11.26
CA ASP A 392 8.88 -6.58 12.66
C ASP A 392 7.41 -6.41 13.08
N ILE A 393 6.93 -7.32 13.93
CA ILE A 393 5.64 -7.16 14.62
C ILE A 393 5.91 -6.40 15.91
N PRO A 394 5.25 -5.26 16.16
CA PRO A 394 5.48 -4.47 17.38
C PRO A 394 5.13 -5.26 18.64
N GLY A 395 5.87 -5.00 19.71
CA GLY A 395 5.52 -5.50 21.03
C GLY A 395 4.19 -4.88 21.52
N ILE A 396 3.51 -5.56 22.45
CA ILE A 396 2.22 -5.14 22.98
C ILE A 396 2.22 -5.27 24.51
N LEU A 397 1.87 -4.17 25.19
CA LEU A 397 1.46 -4.20 26.60
C LEU A 397 -0.06 -4.09 26.65
N ALA A 398 -0.73 -5.11 27.16
CA ALA A 398 -2.17 -5.13 27.36
C ALA A 398 -2.49 -5.20 28.87
N LEU A 399 -3.32 -4.26 29.33
CA LEU A 399 -3.78 -4.17 30.71
C LEU A 399 -5.30 -4.27 30.74
N GLY A 400 -5.85 -4.94 31.74
CA GLY A 400 -7.30 -5.09 31.87
C GLY A 400 -7.76 -5.24 33.32
N ALA A 401 -8.98 -4.76 33.54
CA ALA A 401 -9.69 -4.95 34.78
C ALA A 401 -11.14 -5.38 34.51
N GLN A 402 -11.66 -6.24 35.37
CA GLN A 402 -13.07 -6.61 35.43
C GLN A 402 -13.57 -6.38 36.86
N TYR A 403 -14.77 -5.84 37.00
CA TYR A 403 -15.46 -5.68 38.29
C TYR A 403 -16.85 -6.29 38.22
N GLU A 404 -17.15 -7.14 39.20
CA GLU A 404 -18.48 -7.72 39.42
C GLU A 404 -19.36 -6.74 40.20
N VAL A 405 -20.14 -5.92 39.47
CA VAL A 405 -21.06 -4.93 40.06
C VAL A 405 -22.14 -5.68 40.84
N LEU A 406 -22.77 -6.65 40.18
CA LEU A 406 -23.74 -7.59 40.71
C LEU A 406 -23.29 -9.03 40.34
N LYS A 407 -23.83 -10.05 41.00
CA LYS A 407 -23.55 -11.47 40.68
C LYS A 407 -23.77 -11.82 39.19
N ASN A 408 -24.65 -11.08 38.52
CA ASN A 408 -25.01 -11.27 37.11
C ASN A 408 -24.60 -10.09 36.21
N LEU A 409 -23.87 -9.09 36.74
CA LEU A 409 -23.46 -7.90 35.94
C LEU A 409 -21.98 -7.61 36.17
N ARG A 410 -21.21 -7.62 35.09
CA ARG A 410 -19.76 -7.32 35.08
C ARG A 410 -19.49 -6.15 34.17
N VAL A 411 -18.61 -5.24 34.60
CA VAL A 411 -18.05 -4.17 33.80
C VAL A 411 -16.55 -4.40 33.61
N MET A 412 -16.04 -4.01 32.47
CA MET A 412 -14.66 -4.28 32.08
C MET A 412 -14.04 -3.04 31.44
N ALA A 413 -12.76 -2.86 31.72
CA ALA A 413 -11.93 -1.84 31.09
C ALA A 413 -10.61 -2.46 30.63
N GLY A 414 -10.05 -1.93 29.56
CA GLY A 414 -8.78 -2.39 29.01
C GLY A 414 -7.99 -1.27 28.37
N TYR A 415 -6.69 -1.47 28.30
CA TYR A 415 -5.75 -0.60 27.61
C TYR A 415 -4.70 -1.45 26.91
N ASN A 416 -4.48 -1.18 25.61
CA ASN A 416 -3.39 -1.76 24.85
C ASN A 416 -2.44 -0.67 24.37
N HIS A 417 -1.16 -0.91 24.54
CA HIS A 417 -0.08 -0.07 24.02
C HIS A 417 0.77 -0.89 23.06
N TYR A 418 0.86 -0.46 21.82
CA TYR A 418 1.68 -1.10 20.77
C TYR A 418 2.96 -0.32 20.58
N PHE A 419 4.10 -0.98 20.61
CA PHE A 419 5.42 -0.34 20.45
C PHE A 419 5.80 -0.22 18.96
N ASP A 420 4.93 0.43 18.16
CA ASP A 420 5.08 0.52 16.69
C ASP A 420 6.36 1.25 16.27
N LYS A 421 6.80 2.24 17.04
CA LYS A 421 8.00 3.02 16.73
C LYS A 421 9.29 2.22 16.89
N ASP A 422 9.25 1.14 17.67
CA ASP A 422 10.39 0.27 17.95
C ASP A 422 10.44 -0.94 16.99
N ALA A 423 9.38 -1.15 16.21
CA ALA A 423 9.29 -2.22 15.21
C ALA A 423 9.89 -1.73 13.88
N ARG A 424 10.94 -2.41 13.40
CA ARG A 424 11.57 -2.07 12.12
C ARG A 424 10.62 -2.41 10.97
N MET A 425 10.37 -1.45 10.11
CA MET A 425 9.53 -1.60 8.93
C MET A 425 10.33 -1.23 7.68
N ASP A 426 9.87 -1.72 6.53
CA ASP A 426 10.45 -1.36 5.25
C ASP A 426 10.66 0.15 5.11
N ASN A 427 11.83 0.56 4.59
CA ASN A 427 12.26 1.95 4.45
C ASN A 427 12.24 2.77 5.76
N ASN A 428 12.30 2.09 6.92
CA ASN A 428 12.21 2.72 8.25
C ASN A 428 10.98 3.63 8.41
N LYS A 429 9.86 3.27 7.81
CA LYS A 429 8.64 4.11 7.82
C LYS A 429 8.05 4.34 9.21
N GLN A 430 8.36 3.49 10.22
CA GLN A 430 7.95 3.68 11.62
C GLN A 430 8.46 5.01 12.22
N ARG A 431 9.55 5.58 11.69
CA ARG A 431 10.09 6.88 12.13
C ARG A 431 9.13 8.05 11.88
N PHE A 432 8.19 7.90 10.94
CA PHE A 432 7.18 8.91 10.64
C PHE A 432 5.99 8.88 11.61
N LEU A 433 5.92 7.89 12.49
CA LEU A 433 4.92 7.86 13.54
C LEU A 433 5.26 8.88 14.63
N LYS A 434 4.27 9.69 15.01
CA LYS A 434 4.40 10.67 16.08
C LYS A 434 4.49 10.01 17.46
N HIS A 435 3.63 9.01 17.68
CA HIS A 435 3.58 8.21 18.91
C HIS A 435 3.18 6.76 18.59
N ASN A 436 3.34 5.88 19.56
CA ASN A 436 2.89 4.50 19.52
C ASN A 436 1.36 4.41 19.49
N THR A 437 0.82 3.34 18.90
CA THR A 437 -0.63 3.10 18.89
C THR A 437 -1.13 2.79 20.31
N GLN A 438 -2.30 3.33 20.64
CA GLN A 438 -2.97 3.15 21.91
C GLN A 438 -4.43 2.76 21.67
N GLU A 439 -4.94 1.82 22.47
CA GLU A 439 -6.33 1.42 22.47
C GLU A 439 -6.91 1.50 23.87
N PHE A 440 -8.08 2.11 23.97
CA PHE A 440 -8.88 2.16 25.17
C PHE A 440 -10.15 1.35 24.94
N LEU A 441 -10.43 0.39 25.83
CA LEU A 441 -11.49 -0.57 25.68
C LEU A 441 -12.40 -0.54 26.91
N ALA A 442 -13.70 -0.64 26.69
CA ALA A 442 -14.68 -0.76 27.74
C ALA A 442 -15.76 -1.77 27.33
N GLY A 443 -16.39 -2.41 28.30
CA GLY A 443 -17.45 -3.35 28.02
C GLY A 443 -18.27 -3.73 29.24
N VAL A 444 -19.42 -4.32 28.96
CA VAL A 444 -20.37 -4.82 29.96
C VAL A 444 -20.87 -6.20 29.55
N GLU A 445 -21.01 -7.08 30.52
CA GLU A 445 -21.68 -8.39 30.38
C GLU A 445 -22.78 -8.52 31.42
N TRP A 446 -23.97 -8.91 30.98
CA TRP A 446 -25.13 -9.13 31.82
C TRP A 446 -25.70 -10.51 31.58
N ASP A 447 -25.69 -11.35 32.63
CA ASP A 447 -26.37 -12.63 32.64
C ASP A 447 -27.87 -12.40 32.90
N ILE A 448 -28.65 -12.38 31.80
CA ILE A 448 -30.12 -12.20 31.88
C ILE A 448 -30.74 -13.37 32.63
N ASN A 449 -30.19 -14.55 32.39
CA ASN A 449 -30.56 -15.80 33.07
C ASN A 449 -29.37 -16.79 33.04
N PRO A 450 -29.44 -17.96 33.68
CA PRO A 450 -28.34 -18.94 33.73
C PRO A 450 -27.88 -19.47 32.36
N SER A 451 -28.64 -19.22 31.29
CA SER A 451 -28.36 -19.73 29.94
C SER A 451 -27.97 -18.64 28.94
N VAL A 452 -28.22 -17.37 29.24
CA VAL A 452 -28.00 -16.26 28.30
C VAL A 452 -27.28 -15.11 28.96
N THR A 453 -26.09 -14.80 28.44
CA THR A 453 -25.35 -13.56 28.74
C THR A 453 -25.40 -12.66 27.53
N VAL A 454 -25.83 -11.42 27.66
CA VAL A 454 -25.68 -10.38 26.64
C VAL A 454 -24.51 -9.49 26.98
N SER A 455 -23.92 -8.89 25.96
CA SER A 455 -22.80 -7.98 26.16
C SER A 455 -22.75 -6.89 25.11
N ALA A 456 -22.15 -5.77 25.49
CA ALA A 456 -21.80 -4.68 24.62
C ALA A 456 -20.41 -4.16 24.99
N GLY A 457 -19.69 -3.63 24.01
CA GLY A 457 -18.39 -3.04 24.24
C GLY A 457 -18.06 -1.96 23.23
N GLY A 458 -17.11 -1.12 23.61
CA GLY A 458 -16.56 -0.07 22.76
C GLY A 458 -15.04 -0.05 22.83
N GLN A 459 -14.43 0.39 21.75
CA GLN A 459 -12.99 0.54 21.62
C GLN A 459 -12.67 1.86 20.91
N ARG A 460 -11.68 2.57 21.41
CA ARG A 460 -11.05 3.72 20.74
C ARG A 460 -9.62 3.36 20.40
N THR A 461 -9.25 3.39 19.10
CA THR A 461 -7.89 3.19 18.64
C THR A 461 -7.31 4.51 18.15
N LEU A 462 -6.14 4.89 18.68
CA LEU A 462 -5.39 6.08 18.33
C LEU A 462 -4.07 5.68 17.69
N TYR A 463 -3.94 5.90 16.39
CA TYR A 463 -2.68 5.69 15.66
C TYR A 463 -1.85 6.97 15.67
N GLY A 464 -0.55 6.81 15.83
CA GLY A 464 0.42 7.92 15.82
C GLY A 464 0.77 8.44 14.43
N LEU A 465 -0.21 8.67 13.56
CA LEU A 465 0.01 8.96 12.14
C LEU A 465 0.69 10.30 11.82
N GLY A 466 0.69 11.25 12.78
CA GLY A 466 1.37 12.53 12.64
C GLY A 466 0.88 13.34 11.42
N ASP A 467 1.82 13.73 10.55
CA ASP A 467 1.55 14.45 9.28
C ASP A 467 1.11 13.52 8.13
N GLY A 468 0.98 12.23 8.41
CA GLY A 468 0.52 11.24 7.43
C GLY A 468 1.61 10.71 6.49
N LYS A 469 2.90 11.02 6.70
CA LYS A 469 3.98 10.42 5.90
C LYS A 469 4.03 8.90 5.99
N TYR A 470 3.56 8.33 7.11
CA TYR A 470 3.40 6.89 7.27
C TYR A 470 2.35 6.30 6.31
N LEU A 471 1.26 7.05 6.05
CA LEU A 471 0.14 6.58 5.25
C LEU A 471 0.43 6.66 3.76
N THR A 472 -0.04 5.65 3.05
CA THR A 472 -0.19 5.64 1.60
C THR A 472 -1.67 5.48 1.24
N ASP A 473 -2.01 5.66 -0.01
CA ASP A 473 -3.36 5.42 -0.51
C ASP A 473 -3.78 3.94 -0.39
N LEU A 474 -2.82 3.02 -0.26
CA LEU A 474 -3.05 1.61 0.03
C LEU A 474 -3.28 1.30 1.53
N SER A 475 -3.07 2.27 2.43
CA SER A 475 -3.22 2.05 3.86
C SER A 475 -4.70 2.05 4.26
N PHE A 476 -5.14 1.03 5.03
CA PHE A 476 -6.51 0.92 5.55
C PHE A 476 -6.64 1.38 7.01
N VAL A 477 -5.60 1.96 7.59
CA VAL A 477 -5.56 2.36 9.00
C VAL A 477 -5.69 3.85 9.18
N THR A 478 -6.68 4.26 9.96
CA THR A 478 -6.79 5.58 10.58
C THR A 478 -7.40 5.40 11.97
N SER A 479 -7.24 6.38 12.86
CA SER A 479 -7.83 6.30 14.19
C SER A 479 -9.33 6.01 14.10
N SER A 480 -9.85 5.19 15.02
CA SER A 480 -11.20 4.63 14.88
C SER A 480 -11.92 4.47 16.22
N TYR A 481 -13.23 4.36 16.12
CA TYR A 481 -14.12 3.88 17.18
C TYR A 481 -14.77 2.58 16.72
N SER A 482 -14.77 1.57 17.59
CA SER A 482 -15.46 0.31 17.35
C SER A 482 -16.53 0.08 18.40
N PHE A 483 -17.65 -0.49 17.99
CA PHE A 483 -18.73 -0.90 18.86
C PHE A 483 -19.10 -2.34 18.56
N GLY A 484 -19.29 -3.14 19.59
CA GLY A 484 -19.65 -4.54 19.46
C GLY A 484 -20.77 -4.91 20.41
N VAL A 485 -21.65 -5.78 19.94
CA VAL A 485 -22.75 -6.35 20.73
C VAL A 485 -22.88 -7.83 20.44
N GLY A 486 -23.44 -8.57 21.37
CA GLY A 486 -23.68 -9.99 21.16
C GLY A 486 -24.18 -10.74 22.38
N ALA A 487 -24.26 -12.05 22.21
CA ALA A 487 -24.72 -12.95 23.25
C ALA A 487 -23.85 -14.21 23.34
N LYS A 488 -23.74 -14.73 24.55
CA LYS A 488 -23.27 -16.08 24.88
C LYS A 488 -24.46 -16.90 25.32
N ILE A 489 -24.74 -17.98 24.64
CA ILE A 489 -25.93 -18.83 24.85
C ILE A 489 -25.46 -20.23 25.25
N LYS A 490 -25.91 -20.72 26.38
CA LYS A 490 -25.66 -22.11 26.82
C LYS A 490 -26.54 -23.04 26.00
N VAL A 491 -25.93 -23.87 25.17
CA VAL A 491 -26.63 -24.83 24.29
C VAL A 491 -26.60 -26.25 24.81
N ALA A 492 -25.65 -26.56 25.71
CA ALA A 492 -25.57 -27.83 26.43
C ALA A 492 -24.87 -27.63 27.78
N LYS A 493 -24.77 -28.68 28.60
CA LYS A 493 -24.17 -28.61 29.96
C LYS A 493 -22.79 -27.93 29.94
N ASN A 494 -21.96 -28.29 28.96
CA ASN A 494 -20.57 -27.81 28.82
C ASN A 494 -20.31 -27.11 27.48
N ALA A 495 -21.35 -26.63 26.80
CA ALA A 495 -21.21 -26.00 25.51
C ALA A 495 -21.95 -24.65 25.43
N HIS A 496 -21.30 -23.66 24.86
CA HIS A 496 -21.85 -22.33 24.64
C HIS A 496 -21.66 -21.91 23.20
N LEU A 497 -22.67 -21.25 22.66
CA LEU A 497 -22.60 -20.52 21.37
C LEU A 497 -22.39 -19.03 21.65
N ASN A 498 -21.38 -18.42 21.02
CA ASN A 498 -21.21 -16.98 21.01
C ASN A 498 -21.64 -16.45 19.66
N VAL A 499 -22.45 -15.38 19.65
CA VAL A 499 -22.85 -14.63 18.46
C VAL A 499 -22.53 -13.18 18.71
N ALA A 500 -21.89 -12.52 17.74
CA ALA A 500 -21.52 -11.12 17.86
C ALA A 500 -21.61 -10.39 16.53
N TYR A 501 -21.89 -9.11 16.61
CA TYR A 501 -21.71 -8.15 15.54
C TYR A 501 -20.87 -7.00 16.06
N PHE A 502 -19.90 -6.54 15.28
CA PHE A 502 -19.17 -5.32 15.58
C PHE A 502 -19.05 -4.44 14.34
N PHE A 503 -18.92 -3.16 14.60
CA PHE A 503 -18.78 -2.13 13.60
C PHE A 503 -17.63 -1.18 13.99
N THR A 504 -16.81 -0.82 13.01
CA THR A 504 -15.71 0.13 13.20
C THR A 504 -15.90 1.34 12.30
N ASN A 505 -15.91 2.53 12.90
CA ASN A 505 -15.93 3.80 12.20
C ASN A 505 -14.53 4.43 12.23
N TYR A 506 -13.95 4.63 11.05
CA TYR A 506 -12.62 5.21 10.88
C TYR A 506 -12.71 6.72 10.74
N SER A 507 -11.86 7.43 11.48
CA SER A 507 -11.78 8.88 11.41
C SER A 507 -11.24 9.32 10.05
N LYS A 508 -11.83 10.37 9.48
CA LYS A 508 -11.27 11.01 8.29
C LYS A 508 -9.86 11.52 8.59
N PHE A 509 -8.94 11.29 7.67
CA PHE A 509 -7.58 11.80 7.75
C PHE A 509 -7.25 12.58 6.47
N THR A 510 -6.82 13.82 6.61
CA THR A 510 -6.39 14.67 5.49
C THR A 510 -4.87 14.76 5.49
N LYS A 511 -4.25 14.46 4.36
CA LYS A 511 -2.82 14.54 4.13
C LYS A 511 -2.56 15.55 3.02
N ASN A 512 -1.82 16.60 3.35
CA ASN A 512 -1.31 17.57 2.39
C ASN A 512 0.20 17.42 2.26
N TYR A 513 0.72 17.40 1.06
CA TYR A 513 2.15 17.35 0.82
C TYR A 513 2.47 17.96 -0.54
N GLU A 514 3.64 18.56 -0.63
CA GLU A 514 4.21 19.02 -1.88
C GLU A 514 5.17 17.95 -2.40
N ASP A 515 4.93 17.47 -3.61
CA ASP A 515 5.88 16.65 -4.34
C ASP A 515 6.54 17.52 -5.40
N ALA A 516 7.86 17.46 -5.48
CA ALA A 516 8.57 17.99 -6.62
C ALA A 516 8.23 17.13 -7.86
N ILE A 517 7.16 17.47 -8.57
CA ILE A 517 7.00 17.04 -9.96
C ILE A 517 7.99 17.88 -10.73
N THR A 518 9.19 17.35 -10.94
CA THR A 518 10.19 18.01 -11.75
C THR A 518 9.73 17.89 -13.20
N ILE A 519 9.09 18.96 -13.68
CA ILE A 519 8.85 19.20 -15.10
C ILE A 519 10.18 19.67 -15.65
N GLY A 520 10.98 18.78 -16.18
CA GLY A 520 12.26 19.06 -16.80
C GLY A 520 12.21 18.80 -18.28
#